data_433f4198df76a22402cbd96e7abe66bb
#
_entry.id   433f4198df76a22402cbd96e7abe66bb
#
_cell.length_a   1.000
_cell.length_b   1.000
_cell.length_c   1.000
_cell.angle_alpha   90.00
_cell.angle_beta   90.00
_cell.angle_gamma   90.00
#
_symmetry.space_group_name_H-M   'P 1'
#
loop_
_entity.id
_entity.type
_entity.pdbx_description
1 polymer ?
#
loop_
_entity_poly.entity_id
_entity_poly.type
_entity_poly.pdbx_seq_one_letter_code
_entity_poly.pdbx_strand_id
1 'polypeptide(L)'
;MDQKIIDLFDRYTHGGMNRRDFLERLSLLAGSSAAALTLLPALENNYASAEIVPENDPAIKAEEPEIAPGIKGYLVRPSAEGTYPAVLVIHENRGLNPHIRDVTRRMAKEGFIAFGGDYLTAQGGTPADEEKAREMIGKLTPDEALAFSRSAIGALTKIQGSNGKAGAVGFCWGGGAVNALAVSGDPNFKAGVAYYGRQAPAAEVPKIAAPLLLHYASLDERINAGIAEFEAALKANGKAYELHMYEGANHAFNNDTNAARYSKEAADLAWSRTVEFLKKYLG
;
A
#
# COMPACT_ATOMS: atom_id res chain seq x y z
N MET A 1 -16.44 -7.61 15.17
CA MET A 1 -17.20 -8.19 14.03
C MET A 1 -16.86 -9.66 13.93
N ASP A 2 -17.76 -10.53 13.45
CA ASP A 2 -17.44 -11.96 13.23
C ASP A 2 -16.37 -12.08 12.13
N GLN A 3 -15.34 -12.91 12.35
CA GLN A 3 -14.24 -13.12 11.42
C GLN A 3 -14.72 -13.64 10.06
N LYS A 4 -15.76 -14.49 10.04
CA LYS A 4 -16.34 -14.99 8.77
C LYS A 4 -16.89 -13.89 7.87
N ILE A 5 -17.38 -12.79 8.46
CA ILE A 5 -17.88 -11.62 7.73
C ILE A 5 -16.71 -10.84 7.15
N ILE A 6 -15.63 -10.68 7.91
CA ILE A 6 -14.39 -10.02 7.45
C ILE A 6 -13.76 -10.82 6.31
N ASP A 7 -13.65 -12.14 6.44
CA ASP A 7 -13.10 -13.03 5.42
C ASP A 7 -13.96 -13.01 4.14
N LEU A 8 -15.29 -12.97 4.29
CA LEU A 8 -16.19 -12.84 3.15
C LEU A 8 -15.99 -11.51 2.42
N PHE A 9 -15.81 -10.41 3.15
CA PHE A 9 -15.55 -9.09 2.59
C PHE A 9 -14.17 -9.04 1.92
N ASP A 10 -13.14 -9.65 2.51
CA ASP A 10 -11.81 -9.73 1.88
C ASP A 10 -11.86 -10.49 0.56
N ARG A 11 -12.55 -11.63 0.50
CA ARG A 11 -12.77 -12.38 -0.75
C ARG A 11 -13.51 -11.56 -1.81
N TYR A 12 -14.52 -10.78 -1.41
CA TYR A 12 -15.25 -9.89 -2.32
C TYR A 12 -14.33 -8.80 -2.88
N THR A 13 -13.58 -8.12 -2.02
CA THR A 13 -12.72 -7.00 -2.43
C THR A 13 -11.50 -7.42 -3.26
N HIS A 14 -11.13 -8.70 -3.24
CA HIS A 14 -10.03 -9.25 -4.03
C HIS A 14 -10.47 -10.11 -5.24
N GLY A 15 -11.70 -9.93 -5.70
CA GLY A 15 -12.18 -10.53 -6.94
C GLY A 15 -12.68 -11.98 -6.83
N GLY A 16 -12.78 -12.52 -5.60
CA GLY A 16 -13.27 -13.88 -5.36
C GLY A 16 -14.77 -14.06 -5.57
N MET A 17 -15.54 -12.96 -5.72
CA MET A 17 -16.98 -12.96 -5.99
C MET A 17 -17.47 -11.58 -6.45
N ASN A 18 -18.65 -11.55 -7.08
CA ASN A 18 -19.32 -10.30 -7.43
C ASN A 18 -20.12 -9.72 -6.24
N ARG A 19 -20.58 -8.45 -6.36
CA ARG A 19 -21.32 -7.76 -5.29
C ARG A 19 -22.62 -8.47 -4.91
N ARG A 20 -23.32 -9.05 -5.86
CA ARG A 20 -24.60 -9.74 -5.59
C ARG A 20 -24.37 -10.99 -4.73
N ASP A 21 -23.42 -11.82 -5.11
CA ASP A 21 -23.05 -13.02 -4.35
C ASP A 21 -22.54 -12.68 -2.95
N PHE A 22 -21.79 -11.56 -2.84
CA PHE A 22 -21.32 -11.06 -1.55
C PHE A 22 -22.51 -10.69 -0.63
N LEU A 23 -23.47 -9.89 -1.12
CA LEU A 23 -24.63 -9.46 -0.34
C LEU A 23 -25.53 -10.65 0.05
N GLU A 24 -25.71 -11.61 -0.82
CA GLU A 24 -26.48 -12.84 -0.54
C GLU A 24 -25.82 -13.63 0.61
N ARG A 25 -24.52 -13.88 0.53
CA ARG A 25 -23.76 -14.60 1.58
C ARG A 25 -23.67 -13.80 2.88
N LEU A 26 -23.52 -12.50 2.79
CA LEU A 26 -23.53 -11.62 3.97
C LEU A 26 -24.88 -11.70 4.67
N SER A 27 -25.99 -11.73 3.91
CA SER A 27 -27.35 -11.88 4.47
C SER A 27 -27.53 -13.21 5.20
N LEU A 28 -26.95 -14.28 4.70
CA LEU A 28 -26.97 -15.59 5.38
C LEU A 28 -26.18 -15.57 6.69
N LEU A 29 -24.98 -14.94 6.70
CA LEU A 29 -24.16 -14.82 7.90
C LEU A 29 -24.77 -13.87 8.94
N ALA A 30 -25.40 -12.79 8.50
CA ALA A 30 -26.04 -11.80 9.35
C ALA A 30 -27.45 -12.22 9.85
N GLY A 31 -28.00 -13.31 9.31
CA GLY A 31 -29.34 -13.82 9.64
C GLY A 31 -30.50 -13.13 8.90
N SER A 32 -30.26 -12.02 8.23
CA SER A 32 -31.24 -11.34 7.34
C SER A 32 -30.57 -10.32 6.43
N SER A 33 -31.26 -9.96 5.34
CA SER A 33 -30.78 -8.89 4.44
C SER A 33 -30.77 -7.52 5.13
N ALA A 34 -31.69 -7.24 6.03
CA ALA A 34 -31.72 -6.00 6.82
C ALA A 34 -30.49 -5.91 7.73
N ALA A 35 -30.16 -6.98 8.44
CA ALA A 35 -28.95 -7.05 9.26
C ALA A 35 -27.68 -6.92 8.42
N ALA A 36 -27.60 -7.55 7.25
CA ALA A 36 -26.48 -7.40 6.33
C ALA A 36 -26.24 -5.94 5.92
N LEU A 37 -27.30 -5.19 5.59
CA LEU A 37 -27.20 -3.79 5.21
C LEU A 37 -26.69 -2.90 6.35
N THR A 38 -26.97 -3.24 7.61
CA THR A 38 -26.44 -2.49 8.77
C THR A 38 -24.96 -2.73 9.03
N LEU A 39 -24.39 -3.82 8.50
CA LEU A 39 -22.97 -4.14 8.64
C LEU A 39 -22.10 -3.48 7.56
N LEU A 40 -22.68 -3.11 6.40
CA LEU A 40 -21.90 -2.55 5.28
C LEU A 40 -21.10 -1.30 5.65
N PRO A 41 -21.64 -0.30 6.37
CA PRO A 41 -20.86 0.89 6.73
C PRO A 41 -19.60 0.60 7.57
N ALA A 42 -19.59 -0.51 8.32
CA ALA A 42 -18.41 -0.91 9.10
C ALA A 42 -17.40 -1.70 8.25
N LEU A 43 -17.83 -2.28 7.14
CA LEU A 43 -16.98 -3.01 6.19
C LEU A 43 -16.40 -2.09 5.11
N GLU A 44 -17.13 -1.04 4.72
CA GLU A 44 -16.71 -0.06 3.73
C GLU A 44 -15.76 0.99 4.35
N ASN A 45 -14.99 1.68 3.50
CA ASN A 45 -14.08 2.72 3.97
C ASN A 45 -14.84 4.00 4.31
N ASN A 46 -14.57 4.58 5.45
CA ASN A 46 -15.08 5.90 5.86
C ASN A 46 -13.95 6.93 5.88
N TYR A 47 -13.71 7.58 4.78
CA TYR A 47 -12.60 8.55 4.63
C TYR A 47 -12.78 9.82 5.47
N ALA A 48 -14.01 10.17 5.83
CA ALA A 48 -14.30 11.39 6.58
C ALA A 48 -13.84 11.32 8.06
N SER A 49 -13.65 10.11 8.60
CA SER A 49 -13.34 9.90 10.02
C SER A 49 -11.89 9.55 10.30
N ALA A 50 -11.04 9.40 9.31
CA ALA A 50 -9.71 8.82 9.45
C ALA A 50 -8.58 9.69 8.85
N GLU A 51 -8.77 10.99 8.71
CA GLU A 51 -7.70 11.90 8.32
C GLU A 51 -6.85 12.24 9.55
N ILE A 52 -5.60 11.74 9.58
CA ILE A 52 -4.64 12.00 10.67
C ILE A 52 -3.85 13.28 10.42
N VAL A 53 -3.47 13.53 9.16
CA VAL A 53 -2.74 14.74 8.77
C VAL A 53 -3.61 15.56 7.81
N PRO A 54 -4.14 16.71 8.22
CA PRO A 54 -4.97 17.54 7.36
C PRO A 54 -4.18 18.08 6.16
N GLU A 55 -4.88 18.34 5.05
CA GLU A 55 -4.26 18.84 3.81
C GLU A 55 -3.56 20.19 3.99
N ASN A 56 -4.04 21.01 4.92
CA ASN A 56 -3.51 22.35 5.24
C ASN A 56 -2.54 22.33 6.43
N ASP A 57 -1.99 21.18 6.83
CA ASP A 57 -0.99 21.11 7.91
C ASP A 57 0.23 21.98 7.55
N PRO A 58 0.62 22.95 8.39
CA PRO A 58 1.68 23.91 8.08
C PRO A 58 3.08 23.27 7.98
N ALA A 59 3.24 22.04 8.47
CA ALA A 59 4.51 21.32 8.41
C ALA A 59 4.80 20.70 7.05
N ILE A 60 3.85 20.72 6.12
CA ILE A 60 3.97 20.09 4.80
C ILE A 60 3.52 21.02 3.67
N LYS A 61 3.96 20.71 2.46
CA LYS A 61 3.49 21.31 1.19
C LYS A 61 3.05 20.21 0.26
N ALA A 62 1.82 20.32 -0.27
CA ALA A 62 1.22 19.33 -1.15
C ALA A 62 0.93 19.92 -2.53
N GLU A 63 1.12 19.11 -3.57
CA GLU A 63 0.84 19.43 -4.97
C GLU A 63 0.47 18.16 -5.75
N GLU A 64 -0.11 18.32 -6.94
CA GLU A 64 -0.49 17.19 -7.82
C GLU A 64 0.24 17.26 -9.17
N PRO A 65 1.55 17.04 -9.20
CA PRO A 65 2.35 17.15 -10.41
C PRO A 65 2.28 15.89 -11.28
N GLU A 66 2.72 16.05 -12.51
CA GLU A 66 3.27 14.99 -13.33
C GLU A 66 4.79 15.01 -13.15
N ILE A 67 5.34 14.04 -12.38
CA ILE A 67 6.77 14.00 -12.03
C ILE A 67 7.66 13.39 -13.14
N ALA A 68 7.05 12.67 -14.07
CA ALA A 68 7.64 12.14 -15.30
C ALA A 68 6.51 11.90 -16.30
N PRO A 69 6.78 11.77 -17.61
CA PRO A 69 5.73 11.53 -18.60
C PRO A 69 4.81 10.36 -18.24
N GLY A 70 3.51 10.64 -18.07
CA GLY A 70 2.50 9.65 -17.66
C GLY A 70 2.53 9.26 -16.18
N ILE A 71 3.31 9.93 -15.33
CA ILE A 71 3.43 9.63 -13.90
C ILE A 71 2.85 10.79 -13.08
N LYS A 72 1.54 10.76 -12.86
CA LYS A 72 0.83 11.73 -12.03
C LYS A 72 0.55 11.16 -10.65
N GLY A 73 0.34 12.06 -9.68
CA GLY A 73 -0.01 11.66 -8.32
C GLY A 73 -0.01 12.84 -7.36
N TYR A 74 -0.01 12.52 -6.09
CA TYR A 74 -0.03 13.46 -4.98
C TYR A 74 1.35 13.52 -4.34
N LEU A 75 2.04 14.63 -4.54
CA LEU A 75 3.38 14.89 -3.99
C LEU A 75 3.28 15.75 -2.74
N VAL A 76 3.88 15.27 -1.66
CA VAL A 76 3.94 15.98 -0.39
C VAL A 76 5.39 16.01 0.10
N ARG A 77 5.80 17.19 0.58
CA ARG A 77 7.15 17.38 1.11
C ARG A 77 7.10 18.15 2.43
N PRO A 78 8.10 18.03 3.30
CA PRO A 78 8.25 18.93 4.46
C PRO A 78 8.26 20.39 4.04
N SER A 79 7.64 21.28 4.82
CA SER A 79 7.66 22.73 4.58
C SER A 79 9.02 23.34 4.87
N ALA A 80 9.78 22.74 5.79
CA ALA A 80 11.13 23.17 6.12
C ALA A 80 12.07 22.99 4.93
N GLU A 81 12.99 23.95 4.74
CA GLU A 81 14.05 23.81 3.75
C GLU A 81 15.00 22.67 4.13
N GLY A 82 15.46 21.90 3.14
CA GLY A 82 16.34 20.77 3.38
C GLY A 82 16.43 19.84 2.19
N THR A 83 17.23 18.81 2.38
CA THR A 83 17.38 17.70 1.45
C THR A 83 16.84 16.44 2.11
N TYR A 84 15.89 15.77 1.46
CA TYR A 84 15.13 14.67 2.02
C TYR A 84 15.21 13.42 1.16
N PRO A 85 15.18 12.22 1.73
CA PRO A 85 14.97 11.00 0.96
C PRO A 85 13.55 10.97 0.38
N ALA A 86 13.37 10.26 -0.73
CA ALA A 86 12.09 10.17 -1.39
C ALA A 86 11.43 8.80 -1.23
N VAL A 87 10.10 8.78 -1.12
CA VAL A 87 9.31 7.56 -0.95
C VAL A 87 8.11 7.57 -1.89
N LEU A 88 8.03 6.54 -2.73
CA LEU A 88 6.84 6.21 -3.51
C LEU A 88 5.84 5.50 -2.57
N VAL A 89 4.67 6.08 -2.38
CA VAL A 89 3.54 5.48 -1.65
C VAL A 89 2.62 4.82 -2.66
N ILE A 90 2.49 3.48 -2.57
CA ILE A 90 1.71 2.69 -3.52
C ILE A 90 0.40 2.27 -2.86
N HIS A 91 -0.69 2.68 -3.46
CA HIS A 91 -2.06 2.49 -2.97
C HIS A 91 -2.52 1.03 -2.95
N GLU A 92 -3.61 0.78 -2.26
CA GLU A 92 -4.35 -0.48 -2.30
C GLU A 92 -5.04 -0.65 -3.68
N ASN A 93 -5.96 -1.60 -3.80
CA ASN A 93 -6.69 -1.88 -5.06
C ASN A 93 -7.82 -0.90 -5.39
N ARG A 94 -7.85 0.29 -4.76
CA ARG A 94 -8.83 1.36 -4.99
C ARG A 94 -8.22 2.66 -5.49
N GLY A 95 -6.98 2.62 -5.97
CA GLY A 95 -6.29 3.78 -6.51
C GLY A 95 -5.88 4.80 -5.46
N LEU A 96 -5.52 5.99 -5.92
CA LEU A 96 -5.07 7.12 -5.09
C LEU A 96 -6.28 7.79 -4.40
N ASN A 97 -6.83 7.14 -3.40
CA ASN A 97 -7.98 7.58 -2.62
C ASN A 97 -7.58 8.50 -1.45
N PRO A 98 -8.54 9.09 -0.71
CA PRO A 98 -8.26 9.99 0.42
C PRO A 98 -7.38 9.37 1.52
N HIS A 99 -7.53 8.07 1.82
CA HIS A 99 -6.67 7.39 2.79
C HIS A 99 -5.20 7.39 2.36
N ILE A 100 -4.91 7.03 1.12
CA ILE A 100 -3.52 7.01 0.60
C ILE A 100 -2.94 8.41 0.50
N ARG A 101 -3.74 9.43 0.21
CA ARG A 101 -3.33 10.83 0.28
C ARG A 101 -2.92 11.20 1.71
N ASP A 102 -3.68 10.80 2.72
CA ASP A 102 -3.32 11.02 4.11
C ASP A 102 -2.05 10.25 4.52
N VAL A 103 -1.91 8.98 4.14
CA VAL A 103 -0.67 8.21 4.34
C VAL A 103 0.53 8.92 3.70
N THR A 104 0.36 9.52 2.51
CA THR A 104 1.41 10.29 1.84
C THR A 104 1.79 11.53 2.66
N ARG A 105 0.82 12.25 3.25
CA ARG A 105 1.08 13.37 4.17
C ARG A 105 1.78 12.92 5.45
N ARG A 106 1.35 11.80 6.04
CA ARG A 106 2.02 11.21 7.22
C ARG A 106 3.48 10.93 6.92
N MET A 107 3.80 10.33 5.76
CA MET A 107 5.17 10.05 5.35
C MET A 107 6.00 11.32 5.19
N ALA A 108 5.42 12.40 4.65
CA ALA A 108 6.09 13.68 4.54
C ALA A 108 6.39 14.31 5.91
N LYS A 109 5.52 14.15 6.91
CA LYS A 109 5.77 14.59 8.30
C LYS A 109 6.91 13.83 8.97
N GLU A 110 7.20 12.62 8.52
CA GLU A 110 8.34 11.84 8.98
C GLU A 110 9.68 12.28 8.36
N GLY A 111 9.66 13.28 7.46
CA GLY A 111 10.86 13.85 6.85
C GLY A 111 11.22 13.23 5.49
N PHE A 112 10.23 12.78 4.73
CA PHE A 112 10.42 12.27 3.37
C PHE A 112 9.76 13.20 2.34
N ILE A 113 10.28 13.23 1.12
CA ILE A 113 9.51 13.63 -0.05
C ILE A 113 8.65 12.44 -0.41
N ALA A 114 7.34 12.52 -0.17
CA ALA A 114 6.42 11.40 -0.39
C ALA A 114 5.58 11.63 -1.66
N PHE A 115 5.47 10.62 -2.49
CA PHE A 115 4.67 10.67 -3.71
C PHE A 115 3.67 9.52 -3.73
N GLY A 116 2.40 9.82 -3.53
CA GLY A 116 1.29 8.92 -3.77
C GLY A 116 1.03 8.80 -5.26
N GLY A 117 1.52 7.73 -5.89
CA GLY A 117 1.37 7.53 -7.34
C GLY A 117 -0.05 7.16 -7.73
N ASP A 118 -0.60 7.79 -8.78
CA ASP A 118 -1.87 7.37 -9.38
C ASP A 118 -1.62 6.41 -10.54
N TYR A 119 -1.67 5.13 -10.26
CA TYR A 119 -1.42 4.06 -11.26
C TYR A 119 -2.49 4.00 -12.36
N LEU A 120 -3.59 4.73 -12.21
CA LEU A 120 -4.62 4.89 -13.23
C LEU A 120 -4.43 6.14 -14.10
N THR A 121 -3.29 6.83 -14.00
CA THR A 121 -2.99 8.05 -14.78
C THR A 121 -3.29 7.87 -16.28
N ALA A 122 -2.86 6.77 -16.88
CA ALA A 122 -3.08 6.49 -18.31
C ALA A 122 -4.56 6.28 -18.68
N GLN A 123 -5.41 5.95 -17.70
CA GLN A 123 -6.85 5.74 -17.84
C GLN A 123 -7.67 6.97 -17.41
N GLY A 124 -7.02 8.11 -17.18
CA GLY A 124 -7.68 9.36 -16.76
C GLY A 124 -7.67 9.61 -15.25
N GLY A 125 -6.94 8.81 -14.50
CA GLY A 125 -6.79 8.92 -13.04
C GLY A 125 -7.78 8.06 -12.26
N THR A 126 -7.57 8.03 -10.94
CA THR A 126 -8.41 7.29 -10.01
C THR A 126 -9.82 7.89 -9.96
N PRO A 127 -10.88 7.14 -10.32
CA PRO A 127 -12.25 7.63 -10.22
C PRO A 127 -12.71 7.69 -8.76
N ALA A 128 -13.70 8.55 -8.47
CA ALA A 128 -14.32 8.67 -7.15
C ALA A 128 -15.11 7.40 -6.73
N ASP A 129 -15.60 6.63 -7.70
CA ASP A 129 -16.27 5.34 -7.47
C ASP A 129 -15.23 4.26 -7.19
N GLU A 130 -15.19 3.75 -5.95
CA GLU A 130 -14.23 2.74 -5.50
C GLU A 130 -14.36 1.39 -6.23
N GLU A 131 -15.58 0.98 -6.59
CA GLU A 131 -15.78 -0.26 -7.33
C GLU A 131 -15.22 -0.15 -8.74
N LYS A 132 -15.44 1.00 -9.39
CA LYS A 132 -14.84 1.31 -10.68
C LYS A 132 -13.32 1.38 -10.59
N ALA A 133 -12.78 2.03 -9.55
CA ALA A 133 -11.33 2.07 -9.31
C ALA A 133 -10.76 0.65 -9.16
N ARG A 134 -11.42 -0.20 -8.37
CA ARG A 134 -11.03 -1.60 -8.16
C ARG A 134 -11.02 -2.41 -9.47
N GLU A 135 -12.06 -2.24 -10.30
CA GLU A 135 -12.12 -2.89 -11.62
C GLU A 135 -10.99 -2.42 -12.54
N MET A 136 -10.67 -1.12 -12.53
CA MET A 136 -9.61 -0.54 -13.35
C MET A 136 -8.23 -1.03 -12.89
N ILE A 137 -7.95 -1.02 -11.58
CA ILE A 137 -6.70 -1.57 -11.00
C ILE A 137 -6.57 -3.07 -11.32
N GLY A 138 -7.67 -3.83 -11.24
CA GLY A 138 -7.66 -5.25 -11.58
C GLY A 138 -7.36 -5.57 -13.05
N LYS A 139 -7.44 -4.58 -13.94
CA LYS A 139 -7.10 -4.69 -15.38
C LYS A 139 -5.66 -4.27 -15.69
N LEU A 140 -4.97 -3.62 -14.76
CA LEU A 140 -3.56 -3.29 -14.94
C LEU A 140 -2.73 -4.56 -15.03
N THR A 141 -1.92 -4.64 -16.04
CA THR A 141 -0.94 -5.72 -16.18
C THR A 141 0.21 -5.52 -15.18
N PRO A 142 0.89 -6.59 -14.77
CA PRO A 142 2.10 -6.49 -13.95
C PRO A 142 3.17 -5.60 -14.57
N ASP A 143 3.33 -5.63 -15.89
CA ASP A 143 4.32 -4.83 -16.61
C ASP A 143 3.99 -3.33 -16.59
N GLU A 144 2.71 -2.95 -16.74
CA GLU A 144 2.27 -1.56 -16.62
C GLU A 144 2.52 -1.02 -15.21
N ALA A 145 2.16 -1.79 -14.18
CA ALA A 145 2.38 -1.40 -12.79
C ALA A 145 3.88 -1.28 -12.48
N LEU A 146 4.71 -2.20 -12.96
CA LEU A 146 6.16 -2.16 -12.78
C LEU A 146 6.78 -0.97 -13.51
N ALA A 147 6.37 -0.70 -14.76
CA ALA A 147 6.86 0.43 -15.54
C ALA A 147 6.55 1.77 -14.86
N PHE A 148 5.32 1.94 -14.32
CA PHE A 148 4.95 3.10 -13.52
C PHE A 148 5.87 3.24 -12.29
N SER A 149 6.03 2.17 -11.51
CA SER A 149 6.85 2.17 -10.29
C SER A 149 8.29 2.56 -10.56
N ARG A 150 8.92 1.98 -11.59
CA ARG A 150 10.31 2.30 -11.99
C ARG A 150 10.45 3.74 -12.45
N SER A 151 9.52 4.23 -13.26
CA SER A 151 9.53 5.62 -13.73
C SER A 151 9.36 6.60 -12.56
N ALA A 152 8.45 6.33 -11.63
CA ALA A 152 8.25 7.13 -10.43
C ALA A 152 9.50 7.15 -9.54
N ILE A 153 10.10 6.00 -9.25
CA ILE A 153 11.34 5.90 -8.46
C ILE A 153 12.47 6.67 -9.13
N GLY A 154 12.66 6.50 -10.45
CA GLY A 154 13.69 7.23 -11.20
C GLY A 154 13.51 8.75 -11.21
N ALA A 155 12.25 9.25 -11.25
CA ALA A 155 11.94 10.68 -11.15
C ALA A 155 12.18 11.19 -9.72
N LEU A 156 11.79 10.43 -8.69
CA LEU A 156 11.94 10.80 -7.29
C LEU A 156 13.39 10.96 -6.87
N THR A 157 14.34 10.22 -7.44
CA THR A 157 15.77 10.44 -7.16
C THR A 157 16.28 11.79 -7.65
N LYS A 158 15.58 12.43 -8.58
CA LYS A 158 16.00 13.67 -9.25
C LYS A 158 15.13 14.87 -8.90
N ILE A 159 14.05 14.67 -8.16
CA ILE A 159 13.12 15.74 -7.80
C ILE A 159 13.82 16.78 -6.91
N GLN A 160 13.46 18.05 -7.07
CA GLN A 160 14.04 19.13 -6.28
C GLN A 160 13.92 18.86 -4.78
N GLY A 161 15.01 18.99 -4.03
CA GLY A 161 15.09 18.70 -2.62
C GLY A 161 15.31 17.23 -2.26
N SER A 162 15.43 16.31 -3.25
CA SER A 162 15.80 14.92 -3.01
C SER A 162 17.29 14.78 -2.69
N ASN A 163 17.63 13.87 -1.76
CA ASN A 163 19.00 13.47 -1.49
C ASN A 163 19.54 12.44 -2.52
N GLY A 164 18.78 12.14 -3.56
CA GLY A 164 19.13 11.18 -4.60
C GLY A 164 18.79 9.72 -4.29
N LYS A 165 18.23 9.42 -3.10
CA LYS A 165 17.80 8.08 -2.72
C LYS A 165 16.27 7.99 -2.71
N ALA A 166 15.75 6.90 -3.27
CA ALA A 166 14.31 6.63 -3.29
C ALA A 166 13.99 5.20 -2.86
N GLY A 167 12.91 5.07 -2.09
CA GLY A 167 12.32 3.80 -1.69
C GLY A 167 10.82 3.76 -2.00
N ALA A 168 10.17 2.67 -1.64
CA ALA A 168 8.72 2.56 -1.76
C ALA A 168 8.09 1.93 -0.50
N VAL A 169 6.89 2.36 -0.18
CA VAL A 169 5.97 1.69 0.74
C VAL A 169 4.68 1.39 0.00
N GLY A 170 4.16 0.19 0.13
CA GLY A 170 2.94 -0.21 -0.56
C GLY A 170 2.02 -1.06 0.31
N PHE A 171 0.73 -0.93 0.07
CA PHE A 171 -0.32 -1.55 0.86
C PHE A 171 -1.16 -2.49 -0.01
N CYS A 172 -1.43 -3.71 0.45
CA CYS A 172 -2.25 -4.69 -0.27
C CYS A 172 -1.69 -4.97 -1.69
N TRP A 173 -2.42 -4.56 -2.73
CA TRP A 173 -1.97 -4.58 -4.12
C TRP A 173 -0.63 -3.85 -4.27
N GLY A 174 -0.51 -2.67 -3.66
CA GLY A 174 0.73 -1.91 -3.63
C GLY A 174 1.89 -2.60 -2.91
N GLY A 175 1.62 -3.39 -1.88
CA GLY A 175 2.63 -4.24 -1.25
C GLY A 175 3.18 -5.30 -2.21
N GLY A 176 2.30 -5.88 -3.03
CA GLY A 176 2.70 -6.75 -4.14
C GLY A 176 3.53 -6.01 -5.20
N ALA A 177 3.17 -4.75 -5.51
CA ALA A 177 3.93 -3.91 -6.45
C ALA A 177 5.34 -3.57 -5.91
N VAL A 178 5.50 -3.35 -4.59
CA VAL A 178 6.83 -3.22 -3.96
C VAL A 178 7.67 -4.48 -4.15
N ASN A 179 7.09 -5.65 -3.94
CA ASN A 179 7.80 -6.92 -4.14
C ASN A 179 8.19 -7.13 -5.62
N ALA A 180 7.31 -6.77 -6.56
CA ALA A 180 7.60 -6.79 -8.00
C ALA A 180 8.73 -5.81 -8.37
N LEU A 181 8.72 -4.60 -7.80
CA LEU A 181 9.78 -3.62 -7.99
C LEU A 181 11.11 -4.13 -7.44
N ALA A 182 11.11 -4.80 -6.29
CA ALA A 182 12.33 -5.36 -5.69
C ALA A 182 12.98 -6.42 -6.60
N VAL A 183 12.20 -7.35 -7.16
CA VAL A 183 12.73 -8.38 -8.07
C VAL A 183 13.07 -7.85 -9.46
N SER A 184 12.68 -6.60 -9.80
CA SER A 184 13.11 -5.97 -11.06
C SER A 184 14.58 -5.61 -11.08
N GLY A 185 15.23 -5.54 -9.92
CA GLY A 185 16.63 -5.16 -9.78
C GLY A 185 16.90 -3.70 -10.16
N ASP A 186 15.92 -2.80 -10.08
CA ASP A 186 16.09 -1.38 -10.42
C ASP A 186 17.14 -0.71 -9.52
N PRO A 187 18.22 -0.15 -10.08
CA PRO A 187 19.31 0.42 -9.29
C PRO A 187 18.92 1.69 -8.52
N ASN A 188 17.83 2.36 -8.89
CA ASN A 188 17.32 3.53 -8.18
C ASN A 188 16.48 3.16 -6.94
N PHE A 189 15.98 1.93 -6.88
CA PHE A 189 15.20 1.44 -5.75
C PHE A 189 16.12 1.00 -4.60
N LYS A 190 16.10 1.71 -3.48
CA LYS A 190 17.04 1.55 -2.37
C LYS A 190 16.46 0.88 -1.13
N ALA A 191 15.15 0.89 -0.94
CA ALA A 191 14.48 0.22 0.18
C ALA A 191 13.00 -0.03 -0.16
N GLY A 192 12.44 -1.16 0.26
CA GLY A 192 11.04 -1.50 0.06
C GLY A 192 10.33 -1.91 1.32
N VAL A 193 9.11 -1.40 1.52
CA VAL A 193 8.23 -1.79 2.62
C VAL A 193 6.91 -2.29 2.05
N ALA A 194 6.59 -3.55 2.31
CA ALA A 194 5.36 -4.18 1.82
C ALA A 194 4.43 -4.54 2.99
N TYR A 195 3.26 -3.90 3.02
CA TYR A 195 2.18 -4.22 3.96
C TYR A 195 1.22 -5.21 3.31
N TYR A 196 1.05 -6.36 3.93
CA TYR A 196 0.10 -7.43 3.51
C TYR A 196 0.05 -7.61 1.98
N GLY A 197 1.21 -7.56 1.35
CA GLY A 197 1.38 -7.67 -0.09
C GLY A 197 1.67 -9.09 -0.54
N ARG A 198 1.19 -9.43 -1.75
CA ARG A 198 1.54 -10.70 -2.40
C ARG A 198 3.06 -10.79 -2.59
N GLN A 199 3.62 -11.95 -2.33
CA GLN A 199 5.05 -12.23 -2.51
C GLN A 199 5.42 -12.29 -4.00
N ALA A 200 6.68 -11.94 -4.29
CA ALA A 200 7.24 -12.20 -5.61
C ALA A 200 7.56 -13.71 -5.79
N PRO A 201 7.62 -14.20 -7.04
CA PRO A 201 8.03 -15.57 -7.30
C PRO A 201 9.43 -15.88 -6.74
N ALA A 202 9.59 -17.03 -6.09
CA ALA A 202 10.86 -17.43 -5.48
C ALA A 202 12.05 -17.43 -6.48
N ALA A 203 11.78 -17.81 -7.73
CA ALA A 203 12.77 -17.80 -8.82
C ALA A 203 13.31 -16.39 -9.16
N GLU A 204 12.58 -15.34 -8.83
CA GLU A 204 12.98 -13.94 -9.10
C GLU A 204 13.76 -13.31 -7.93
N VAL A 205 13.73 -13.92 -6.74
CA VAL A 205 14.38 -13.41 -5.53
C VAL A 205 15.90 -13.16 -5.70
N PRO A 206 16.66 -13.93 -6.49
CA PRO A 206 18.08 -13.63 -6.72
C PRO A 206 18.36 -12.22 -7.23
N LYS A 207 17.40 -11.60 -7.93
CA LYS A 207 17.52 -10.24 -8.51
C LYS A 207 17.37 -9.12 -7.47
N ILE A 208 16.84 -9.39 -6.28
CA ILE A 208 16.65 -8.39 -5.24
C ILE A 208 17.99 -7.83 -4.79
N ALA A 209 18.14 -6.51 -4.87
CA ALA A 209 19.31 -5.78 -4.40
C ALA A 209 18.98 -4.88 -3.18
N ALA A 210 17.78 -4.34 -3.13
CA ALA A 210 17.33 -3.46 -2.05
C ALA A 210 16.84 -4.26 -0.83
N PRO A 211 17.10 -3.81 0.41
CA PRO A 211 16.52 -4.40 1.60
C PRO A 211 15.00 -4.28 1.61
N LEU A 212 14.33 -5.26 2.23
CA LEU A 212 12.88 -5.33 2.33
C LEU A 212 12.42 -5.37 3.79
N LEU A 213 11.35 -4.65 4.09
CA LEU A 213 10.57 -4.78 5.31
C LEU A 213 9.18 -5.30 4.95
N LEU A 214 8.80 -6.44 5.55
CA LEU A 214 7.61 -7.19 5.19
C LEU A 214 6.67 -7.25 6.41
N HIS A 215 5.48 -6.65 6.29
CA HIS A 215 4.45 -6.65 7.33
C HIS A 215 3.28 -7.54 6.91
N TYR A 216 3.00 -8.57 7.71
CA TYR A 216 1.92 -9.52 7.45
C TYR A 216 0.94 -9.61 8.62
N ALA A 217 -0.30 -9.94 8.34
CA ALA A 217 -1.39 -10.09 9.29
C ALA A 217 -1.66 -11.58 9.55
N SER A 218 -1.74 -12.03 10.81
CA SER A 218 -1.86 -13.47 11.11
C SER A 218 -3.18 -14.09 10.60
N LEU A 219 -4.23 -13.28 10.45
CA LEU A 219 -5.54 -13.73 9.96
C LEU A 219 -5.71 -13.62 8.42
N ASP A 220 -4.67 -13.24 7.67
CA ASP A 220 -4.69 -13.14 6.20
C ASP A 220 -4.19 -14.43 5.55
N GLU A 221 -4.98 -15.49 5.60
CA GLU A 221 -4.61 -16.81 5.05
C GLU A 221 -4.19 -16.75 3.59
N ARG A 222 -4.86 -15.91 2.79
CA ARG A 222 -4.62 -15.76 1.34
C ARG A 222 -3.19 -15.26 1.05
N ILE A 223 -2.74 -14.27 1.76
CA ILE A 223 -1.37 -13.73 1.60
C ILE A 223 -0.35 -14.62 2.31
N ASN A 224 -0.68 -15.12 3.49
CA ASN A 224 0.24 -15.90 4.31
C ASN A 224 0.66 -17.21 3.65
N ALA A 225 -0.16 -17.78 2.76
CA ALA A 225 0.16 -19.01 2.04
C ALA A 225 1.49 -18.96 1.26
N GLY A 226 1.93 -17.78 0.80
CA GLY A 226 3.18 -17.63 0.04
C GLY A 226 4.40 -17.25 0.89
N ILE A 227 4.23 -16.94 2.18
CA ILE A 227 5.32 -16.39 3.02
C ILE A 227 6.48 -17.36 3.17
N ALA A 228 6.19 -18.62 3.49
CA ALA A 228 7.22 -19.62 3.78
C ALA A 228 8.18 -19.83 2.59
N GLU A 229 7.62 -19.93 1.37
CA GLU A 229 8.42 -20.09 0.14
C GLU A 229 9.26 -18.85 -0.16
N PHE A 230 8.66 -17.67 -0.03
CA PHE A 230 9.34 -16.39 -0.28
C PHE A 230 10.47 -16.16 0.73
N GLU A 231 10.21 -16.38 2.02
CA GLU A 231 11.21 -16.24 3.08
C GLU A 231 12.36 -17.23 2.91
N ALA A 232 12.07 -18.48 2.57
CA ALA A 232 13.10 -19.48 2.26
C ALA A 232 13.99 -19.03 1.10
N ALA A 233 13.40 -18.46 0.04
CA ALA A 233 14.15 -17.93 -1.10
C ALA A 233 15.01 -16.72 -0.71
N LEU A 234 14.49 -15.79 0.11
CA LEU A 234 15.26 -14.65 0.62
C LEU A 234 16.49 -15.11 1.42
N LYS A 235 16.30 -16.07 2.34
CA LYS A 235 17.38 -16.67 3.15
C LYS A 235 18.42 -17.37 2.28
N ALA A 236 17.97 -18.21 1.35
CA ALA A 236 18.85 -18.98 0.47
C ALA A 236 19.73 -18.09 -0.43
N ASN A 237 19.25 -16.90 -0.77
CA ASN A 237 19.97 -15.93 -1.60
C ASN A 237 20.65 -14.81 -0.80
N GLY A 238 20.71 -14.90 0.54
CA GLY A 238 21.39 -13.93 1.40
C GLY A 238 20.83 -12.50 1.29
N LYS A 239 19.50 -12.37 1.04
CA LYS A 239 18.86 -11.05 0.86
C LYS A 239 18.63 -10.39 2.21
N ALA A 240 18.85 -9.08 2.27
CA ALA A 240 18.55 -8.28 3.45
C ALA A 240 17.04 -8.07 3.56
N TYR A 241 16.44 -8.56 4.63
CA TYR A 241 15.01 -8.36 4.90
C TYR A 241 14.69 -8.43 6.40
N GLU A 242 13.58 -7.82 6.76
CA GLU A 242 12.90 -7.96 8.05
C GLU A 242 11.46 -8.40 7.79
N LEU A 243 10.95 -9.36 8.55
CA LEU A 243 9.59 -9.87 8.42
C LEU A 243 8.90 -9.83 9.78
N HIS A 244 7.72 -9.21 9.82
CA HIS A 244 6.91 -9.10 11.02
C HIS A 244 5.49 -9.63 10.77
N MET A 245 5.05 -10.55 11.62
CA MET A 245 3.68 -11.04 11.70
C MET A 245 2.96 -10.32 12.85
N TYR A 246 1.79 -9.76 12.56
CA TYR A 246 0.95 -9.06 13.54
C TYR A 246 -0.19 -9.99 13.96
N GLU A 247 -0.11 -10.47 15.21
CA GLU A 247 -1.04 -11.45 15.75
C GLU A 247 -2.44 -10.87 15.91
N GLY A 248 -3.47 -11.62 15.51
CA GLY A 248 -4.86 -11.18 15.54
C GLY A 248 -5.23 -10.08 14.54
N ALA A 249 -4.29 -9.62 13.70
CA ALA A 249 -4.56 -8.61 12.68
C ALA A 249 -5.15 -9.24 11.42
N ASN A 250 -6.05 -8.49 10.77
CA ASN A 250 -6.65 -8.82 9.48
C ASN A 250 -5.86 -8.19 8.31
N HIS A 251 -6.11 -8.68 7.10
CA HIS A 251 -5.71 -7.96 5.89
C HIS A 251 -6.14 -6.49 5.95
N ALA A 252 -5.30 -5.57 5.51
CA ALA A 252 -5.52 -4.12 5.59
C ALA A 252 -5.59 -3.55 7.04
N PHE A 253 -4.93 -4.16 8.01
CA PHE A 253 -4.90 -3.70 9.41
C PHE A 253 -4.39 -2.26 9.58
N ASN A 254 -3.64 -1.72 8.63
CA ASN A 254 -3.14 -0.34 8.66
C ASN A 254 -4.17 0.69 8.17
N ASN A 255 -5.27 0.25 7.54
CA ASN A 255 -6.25 1.15 6.95
C ASN A 255 -7.27 1.61 8.00
N ASP A 256 -7.04 2.76 8.59
CA ASP A 256 -7.85 3.38 9.65
C ASP A 256 -9.22 3.89 9.16
N THR A 257 -9.47 3.90 7.86
CA THR A 257 -10.81 4.18 7.31
C THR A 257 -11.75 2.98 7.37
N ASN A 258 -11.22 1.77 7.63
CA ASN A 258 -12.00 0.53 7.68
C ASN A 258 -12.06 -0.04 9.11
N ALA A 259 -13.09 0.32 9.85
CA ALA A 259 -13.24 -0.04 11.26
C ALA A 259 -13.25 -1.55 11.54
N ALA A 260 -13.69 -2.38 10.57
CA ALA A 260 -13.78 -3.82 10.75
C ALA A 260 -12.41 -4.53 10.71
N ARG A 261 -11.42 -3.96 10.01
CA ARG A 261 -10.10 -4.57 9.79
C ARG A 261 -8.96 -3.80 10.43
N TYR A 262 -9.16 -2.54 10.77
CA TYR A 262 -8.14 -1.71 11.40
C TYR A 262 -7.71 -2.24 12.75
N SER A 263 -6.42 -2.36 12.96
CA SER A 263 -5.81 -2.67 14.25
C SER A 263 -4.83 -1.57 14.62
N LYS A 264 -5.25 -0.67 15.51
CA LYS A 264 -4.43 0.50 15.89
C LYS A 264 -3.04 0.09 16.41
N GLU A 265 -2.98 -0.92 17.28
CA GLU A 265 -1.71 -1.39 17.86
C GLU A 265 -0.77 -1.94 16.77
N ALA A 266 -1.28 -2.79 15.88
CA ALA A 266 -0.51 -3.34 14.77
C ALA A 266 -0.08 -2.23 13.79
N ALA A 267 -0.98 -1.29 13.47
CA ALA A 267 -0.71 -0.18 12.57
C ALA A 267 0.37 0.76 13.11
N ASP A 268 0.27 1.17 14.37
CA ASP A 268 1.25 2.06 15.02
C ASP A 268 2.64 1.41 15.06
N LEU A 269 2.71 0.12 15.44
CA LEU A 269 3.97 -0.61 15.50
C LEU A 269 4.58 -0.82 14.11
N ALA A 270 3.75 -1.17 13.11
CA ALA A 270 4.21 -1.31 11.73
C ALA A 270 4.70 0.02 11.15
N TRP A 271 4.01 1.13 11.47
CA TRP A 271 4.41 2.46 11.04
C TRP A 271 5.75 2.88 11.62
N SER A 272 5.97 2.71 12.93
CA SER A 272 7.26 2.99 13.58
C SER A 272 8.40 2.22 12.90
N ARG A 273 8.24 0.92 12.70
CA ARG A 273 9.22 0.07 12.00
C ARG A 273 9.48 0.55 10.57
N THR A 274 8.43 0.94 9.85
CA THR A 274 8.52 1.47 8.49
C THR A 274 9.38 2.72 8.43
N VAL A 275 9.11 3.68 9.32
CA VAL A 275 9.84 4.96 9.37
C VAL A 275 11.30 4.72 9.73
N GLU A 276 11.58 3.92 10.75
CA GLU A 276 12.95 3.55 11.16
C GLU A 276 13.72 2.87 10.03
N PHE A 277 13.10 1.89 9.38
CA PHE A 277 13.68 1.17 8.25
C PHE A 277 14.00 2.09 7.07
N LEU A 278 13.05 2.93 6.65
CA LEU A 278 13.27 3.86 5.55
C LEU A 278 14.34 4.90 5.89
N LYS A 279 14.36 5.44 7.11
CA LYS A 279 15.43 6.37 7.56
C LYS A 279 16.80 5.71 7.55
N LYS A 280 16.90 4.45 7.97
CA LYS A 280 18.16 3.68 7.98
C LYS A 280 18.77 3.52 6.59
N TYR A 281 17.95 3.27 5.57
CA TYR A 281 18.45 2.94 4.23
C TYR A 281 18.44 4.12 3.24
N LEU A 282 17.60 5.12 3.48
CA LEU A 282 17.45 6.27 2.60
C LEU A 282 18.04 7.57 3.16
N GLY A 283 18.21 7.66 4.48
CA GLY A 283 18.80 8.81 5.15
C GLY A 283 20.29 9.05 4.85
#